data_756115bcf15d31e68138a2c4a0d67f43
#
_entry.id   756115bcf15d31e68138a2c4a0d67f43
#
_cell.length_a   1.000
_cell.length_b   1.000
_cell.length_c   1.000
_cell.angle_alpha   90.00
_cell.angle_beta   90.00
_cell.angle_gamma   90.00
#
_symmetry.space_group_name_H-M   'P 1'
#
loop_
_entity.id
_entity.type
_entity.pdbx_description
1 polymer ?
#
loop_
_entity_poly.entity_id
_entity_poly.type
_entity_poly.pdbx_seq_one_letter_code
_entity_poly.pdbx_strand_id
1 'polypeptide(L)'
;MDNLITRHQRILVVFPHPDDESFTAAGLLAMAIEGGSHVTYACLTLGEMGRNMGFPPFANRVNLPTIRKKELEESAEAIGIQDLRMLGFHDKMIEFENPDLLDKVIGNLLEELRPTLIFTFYPGYSVHPDHDATGAAVIRAVEKLPADERPLVYCSAFSSGHEQAIGKADIIIDASSFLPQKMASIQAHRTQFQAAELVGNQELNSKEIKRRFGTESFWTYRFE
;
A
#
# COMPACT_ATOMS: atom_id res chain seq x y z
N MET A 1 -13.49 -2.02 -17.54
CA MET A 1 -12.48 -1.48 -16.62
C MET A 1 -11.45 -2.52 -16.17
N ASP A 2 -11.81 -3.79 -16.15
CA ASP A 2 -10.90 -4.90 -15.72
C ASP A 2 -9.59 -4.98 -16.51
N ASN A 3 -9.56 -4.45 -17.73
CA ASN A 3 -8.40 -4.53 -18.62
C ASN A 3 -7.29 -3.50 -18.33
N LEU A 4 -7.51 -2.52 -17.43
CA LEU A 4 -6.53 -1.46 -17.17
C LEU A 4 -5.40 -1.97 -16.25
N ILE A 5 -5.75 -2.80 -15.26
CA ILE A 5 -4.80 -3.31 -14.25
C ILE A 5 -4.22 -4.66 -14.68
N THR A 6 -5.05 -5.58 -15.17
CA THR A 6 -4.64 -6.94 -15.57
C THR A 6 -3.67 -6.98 -16.75
N ARG A 7 -3.52 -5.86 -17.49
CA ARG A 7 -2.48 -5.74 -18.54
C ARG A 7 -1.06 -5.59 -17.98
N HIS A 8 -0.91 -5.24 -16.68
CA HIS A 8 0.38 -5.08 -16.05
C HIS A 8 0.85 -6.39 -15.46
N GLN A 9 1.87 -7.00 -16.08
CA GLN A 9 2.40 -8.28 -15.64
C GLN A 9 3.26 -8.20 -14.39
N ARG A 10 3.91 -7.05 -14.15
CA ARG A 10 4.80 -6.82 -13.01
C ARG A 10 4.38 -5.55 -12.29
N ILE A 11 3.92 -5.73 -11.08
CA ILE A 11 3.45 -4.64 -10.21
C ILE A 11 4.36 -4.56 -8.98
N LEU A 12 4.86 -3.36 -8.70
CA LEU A 12 5.58 -3.06 -7.48
C LEU A 12 4.70 -2.19 -6.57
N VAL A 13 4.55 -2.61 -5.33
CA VAL A 13 3.89 -1.82 -4.28
C VAL A 13 4.96 -1.35 -3.31
N VAL A 14 4.98 -0.07 -2.97
CA VAL A 14 5.94 0.52 -2.04
C VAL A 14 5.19 1.36 -1.02
N PHE A 15 5.07 0.83 0.21
CA PHE A 15 4.45 1.52 1.32
C PHE A 15 5.33 1.45 2.58
N PRO A 16 5.24 2.43 3.48
CA PRO A 16 6.09 2.46 4.67
C PRO A 16 5.69 1.50 5.77
N HIS A 17 4.39 1.23 5.97
CA HIS A 17 3.97 0.48 7.16
C HIS A 17 3.17 -0.78 6.79
N PRO A 18 3.24 -1.83 7.64
CA PRO A 18 2.27 -2.91 7.60
C PRO A 18 0.86 -2.36 7.87
N ASP A 19 -0.12 -2.69 7.06
CA ASP A 19 -1.51 -2.25 7.00
C ASP A 19 -1.83 -1.25 5.86
N ASP A 20 -0.87 -0.51 5.35
CA ASP A 20 -1.08 0.42 4.23
C ASP A 20 -1.64 -0.29 2.99
N GLU A 21 -1.13 -1.48 2.65
CA GLU A 21 -1.59 -2.29 1.53
C GLU A 21 -3.06 -2.67 1.66
N SER A 22 -3.48 -2.99 2.89
CA SER A 22 -4.82 -3.49 3.20
C SER A 22 -5.90 -2.44 2.94
N PHE A 23 -5.65 -1.21 3.37
CA PHE A 23 -6.61 -0.11 3.20
C PHE A 23 -6.55 0.51 1.82
N THR A 24 -5.35 0.59 1.24
CA THR A 24 -5.10 1.36 0.02
C THR A 24 -5.43 0.56 -1.24
N ALA A 25 -4.95 -0.69 -1.36
CA ALA A 25 -4.89 -1.38 -2.66
C ALA A 25 -5.24 -2.87 -2.63
N ALA A 26 -5.62 -3.44 -1.48
CA ALA A 26 -5.75 -4.90 -1.34
C ALA A 26 -6.72 -5.54 -2.33
N GLY A 27 -7.86 -4.90 -2.58
CA GLY A 27 -8.85 -5.43 -3.51
C GLY A 27 -8.37 -5.38 -4.96
N LEU A 28 -7.73 -4.28 -5.36
CA LEU A 28 -7.14 -4.13 -6.69
C LEU A 28 -5.97 -5.08 -6.90
N LEU A 29 -5.11 -5.26 -5.88
CA LEU A 29 -3.97 -6.19 -5.98
C LEU A 29 -4.45 -7.63 -6.11
N ALA A 30 -5.46 -8.05 -5.34
CA ALA A 30 -6.07 -9.37 -5.49
C ALA A 30 -6.67 -9.57 -6.89
N MET A 31 -7.35 -8.54 -7.43
CA MET A 31 -7.87 -8.55 -8.81
C MET A 31 -6.74 -8.69 -9.84
N ALA A 32 -5.64 -7.95 -9.68
CA ALA A 32 -4.49 -8.01 -10.59
C ALA A 32 -3.85 -9.41 -10.58
N ILE A 33 -3.69 -9.99 -9.39
CA ILE A 33 -3.12 -11.34 -9.20
C ILE A 33 -4.01 -12.40 -9.84
N GLU A 34 -5.32 -12.35 -9.64
CA GLU A 34 -6.28 -13.25 -10.31
C GLU A 34 -6.18 -13.11 -11.84
N GLY A 35 -5.91 -11.89 -12.32
CA GLY A 35 -5.67 -11.60 -13.74
C GLY A 35 -4.29 -12.02 -14.26
N GLY A 36 -3.44 -12.63 -13.43
CA GLY A 36 -2.13 -13.15 -13.82
C GLY A 36 -0.96 -12.19 -13.60
N SER A 37 -1.15 -11.06 -12.91
CA SER A 37 -0.07 -10.16 -12.54
C SER A 37 0.81 -10.76 -11.44
N HIS A 38 2.13 -10.54 -11.53
CA HIS A 38 3.06 -10.77 -10.43
C HIS A 38 3.19 -9.50 -9.60
N VAL A 39 2.93 -9.61 -8.31
CA VAL A 39 2.99 -8.49 -7.37
C VAL A 39 4.14 -8.68 -6.40
N THR A 40 5.05 -7.69 -6.37
CA THR A 40 6.05 -7.52 -5.32
C THR A 40 5.61 -6.40 -4.40
N TYR A 41 5.55 -6.65 -3.11
CA TYR A 41 5.29 -5.64 -2.09
C TYR A 41 6.56 -5.37 -1.27
N ALA A 42 7.05 -4.14 -1.35
CA ALA A 42 8.17 -3.62 -0.57
C ALA A 42 7.62 -2.74 0.57
N CYS A 43 7.61 -3.28 1.79
CA CYS A 43 7.25 -2.57 3.01
C CYS A 43 8.51 -2.03 3.68
N LEU A 44 8.59 -0.70 3.92
CA LEU A 44 9.81 -0.08 4.38
C LEU A 44 10.12 -0.41 5.85
N THR A 45 9.10 -0.41 6.71
CA THR A 45 9.24 -0.59 8.16
C THR A 45 8.42 -1.78 8.66
N LEU A 46 8.55 -2.12 9.94
CA LEU A 46 7.67 -3.07 10.62
C LEU A 46 6.66 -2.37 11.53
N GLY A 47 6.52 -1.06 11.40
CA GLY A 47 5.53 -0.27 12.15
C GLY A 47 5.77 -0.30 13.67
N GLU A 48 7.02 -0.23 14.11
CA GLU A 48 7.46 -0.39 15.52
C GLU A 48 6.85 0.67 16.44
N MET A 49 6.46 1.82 15.86
CA MET A 49 5.87 2.93 16.59
C MET A 49 4.34 2.97 16.51
N GLY A 50 3.71 1.89 16.03
CA GLY A 50 2.27 1.72 16.04
C GLY A 50 1.68 1.98 17.42
N ARG A 51 0.52 2.63 17.50
CA ARG A 51 -0.07 3.06 18.78
C ARG A 51 -0.84 1.95 19.48
N ASN A 52 -1.46 1.09 18.73
CA ASN A 52 -2.29 0.00 19.23
C ASN A 52 -1.44 -1.24 19.54
N MET A 53 -1.87 -1.99 20.51
CA MET A 53 -1.18 -3.20 21.02
C MET A 53 -2.11 -4.42 21.00
N GLY A 54 -3.16 -4.39 20.19
CA GLY A 54 -4.25 -5.36 20.18
C GLY A 54 -5.34 -5.04 21.19
N PHE A 55 -6.45 -5.80 21.13
CA PHE A 55 -7.57 -5.65 22.07
C PHE A 55 -8.17 -7.02 22.42
N PRO A 56 -8.09 -7.45 23.73
CA PRO A 56 -7.30 -6.80 24.79
C PRO A 56 -5.81 -6.75 24.41
N PRO A 57 -4.99 -5.86 25.00
CA PRO A 57 -3.58 -5.73 24.62
C PRO A 57 -2.83 -7.06 24.79
N PHE A 58 -2.16 -7.52 23.70
CA PHE A 58 -1.32 -8.72 23.68
C PHE A 58 0.09 -8.44 23.14
N ALA A 59 0.31 -7.21 22.64
CA ALA A 59 1.62 -6.72 22.22
C ALA A 59 2.17 -5.68 23.22
N ASN A 60 3.44 -5.36 23.07
CA ASN A 60 4.14 -4.26 23.72
C ASN A 60 5.23 -3.71 22.79
N ARG A 61 5.92 -2.63 23.18
CA ARG A 61 6.94 -1.99 22.33
C ARG A 61 8.08 -2.91 21.89
N VAL A 62 8.42 -3.92 22.69
CA VAL A 62 9.52 -4.82 22.41
C VAL A 62 9.14 -5.87 21.36
N ASN A 63 7.92 -6.42 21.47
CA ASN A 63 7.47 -7.52 20.60
C ASN A 63 6.59 -7.06 19.43
N LEU A 64 6.15 -5.80 19.41
CA LEU A 64 5.27 -5.25 18.37
C LEU A 64 5.81 -5.48 16.94
N PRO A 65 7.08 -5.15 16.63
CA PRO A 65 7.59 -5.35 15.26
C PRO A 65 7.59 -6.82 14.83
N THR A 66 7.89 -7.74 15.76
CA THR A 66 7.85 -9.18 15.47
C THR A 66 6.42 -9.67 15.21
N ILE A 67 5.42 -9.12 15.92
CA ILE A 67 4.01 -9.47 15.72
C ILE A 67 3.53 -8.85 14.40
N ARG A 68 3.79 -7.56 14.16
CA ARG A 68 3.40 -6.88 12.92
C ARG A 68 4.03 -7.49 11.66
N LYS A 69 5.25 -8.01 11.78
CA LYS A 69 5.86 -8.80 10.70
C LYS A 69 4.98 -9.98 10.30
N LYS A 70 4.49 -10.76 11.26
CA LYS A 70 3.60 -11.90 11.00
C LYS A 70 2.24 -11.45 10.44
N GLU A 71 1.70 -10.38 10.99
CA GLU A 71 0.45 -9.80 10.52
C GLU A 71 0.57 -9.34 9.06
N LEU A 72 1.71 -8.76 8.67
CA LEU A 72 2.01 -8.39 7.30
C LEU A 72 2.15 -9.61 6.37
N GLU A 73 2.80 -10.68 6.85
CA GLU A 73 2.89 -11.95 6.11
C GLU A 73 1.49 -12.57 5.88
N GLU A 74 0.63 -12.59 6.92
CA GLU A 74 -0.75 -13.06 6.83
C GLU A 74 -1.59 -12.17 5.89
N SER A 75 -1.40 -10.85 5.93
CA SER A 75 -2.06 -9.90 5.04
C SER A 75 -1.67 -10.13 3.58
N ALA A 76 -0.37 -10.26 3.31
CA ALA A 76 0.15 -10.52 1.97
C ALA A 76 -0.39 -11.85 1.41
N GLU A 77 -0.47 -12.90 2.24
CA GLU A 77 -1.07 -14.19 1.88
C GLU A 77 -2.57 -14.03 1.54
N ALA A 78 -3.32 -13.28 2.34
CA ALA A 78 -4.75 -13.05 2.12
C ALA A 78 -5.05 -12.33 0.80
N ILE A 79 -4.16 -11.42 0.38
CA ILE A 79 -4.24 -10.72 -0.93
C ILE A 79 -3.77 -11.65 -2.06
N GLY A 80 -2.86 -12.57 -1.79
CA GLY A 80 -2.21 -13.46 -2.76
C GLY A 80 -0.88 -12.91 -3.29
N ILE A 81 -0.23 -11.96 -2.57
CA ILE A 81 1.06 -11.37 -2.95
C ILE A 81 2.15 -12.44 -2.95
N GLN A 82 2.90 -12.54 -4.05
CA GLN A 82 3.88 -13.60 -4.26
C GLN A 82 5.27 -13.27 -3.75
N ASP A 83 5.61 -11.98 -3.69
CA ASP A 83 6.94 -11.50 -3.25
C ASP A 83 6.76 -10.36 -2.24
N LEU A 84 7.00 -10.66 -0.96
CA LEU A 84 6.95 -9.69 0.13
C LEU A 84 8.37 -9.37 0.59
N ARG A 85 8.76 -8.10 0.52
CA ARG A 85 10.06 -7.59 0.91
C ARG A 85 9.94 -6.60 2.05
N MET A 86 10.58 -6.89 3.18
CA MET A 86 10.66 -6.03 4.35
C MET A 86 12.03 -5.35 4.35
N LEU A 87 12.06 -4.03 4.16
CA LEU A 87 13.31 -3.31 3.84
C LEU A 87 14.12 -2.89 5.06
N GLY A 88 13.54 -2.96 6.28
CA GLY A 88 14.25 -2.78 7.55
C GLY A 88 14.55 -1.34 7.94
N PHE A 89 13.84 -0.36 7.38
CA PHE A 89 13.84 1.01 7.87
C PHE A 89 13.04 1.12 9.18
N HIS A 90 13.20 2.23 9.89
CA HIS A 90 12.51 2.49 11.15
C HIS A 90 11.25 3.33 10.97
N ASP A 91 10.17 2.88 11.59
CA ASP A 91 8.88 3.60 11.62
C ASP A 91 9.04 4.99 12.26
N LYS A 92 8.43 5.99 11.63
CA LYS A 92 8.54 7.43 11.93
C LYS A 92 9.93 8.04 11.71
N MET A 93 10.78 7.35 10.98
CA MET A 93 12.12 7.85 10.66
C MET A 93 12.38 8.00 9.17
N ILE A 94 11.44 7.58 8.29
CA ILE A 94 11.63 7.65 6.84
C ILE A 94 11.85 9.09 6.37
N GLU A 95 11.11 10.05 6.94
CA GLU A 95 11.27 11.48 6.60
C GLU A 95 12.67 12.04 6.95
N PHE A 96 13.38 11.40 7.89
CA PHE A 96 14.74 11.81 8.33
C PHE A 96 15.85 10.98 7.69
N GLU A 97 15.50 9.96 6.93
CA GLU A 97 16.48 9.14 6.23
C GLU A 97 17.21 9.92 5.14
N ASN A 98 18.43 9.49 4.84
CA ASN A 98 19.19 10.05 3.72
C ASN A 98 18.41 9.78 2.41
N PRO A 99 17.98 10.83 1.69
CA PRO A 99 17.24 10.67 0.44
C PRO A 99 17.97 9.81 -0.60
N ASP A 100 19.31 9.91 -0.69
CA ASP A 100 20.10 9.11 -1.62
C ASP A 100 20.07 7.63 -1.28
N LEU A 101 19.96 7.27 0.02
CA LEU A 101 19.81 5.89 0.45
C LEU A 101 18.44 5.34 0.03
N LEU A 102 17.36 6.09 0.30
CA LEU A 102 16.00 5.71 -0.11
C LEU A 102 15.92 5.54 -1.63
N ASP A 103 16.42 6.54 -2.37
CA ASP A 103 16.42 6.53 -3.84
C ASP A 103 17.21 5.33 -4.39
N LYS A 104 18.35 4.99 -3.77
CA LYS A 104 19.15 3.82 -4.15
C LYS A 104 18.41 2.51 -3.88
N VAL A 105 17.77 2.38 -2.71
CA VAL A 105 17.01 1.16 -2.38
C VAL A 105 15.85 0.97 -3.35
N ILE A 106 15.08 2.02 -3.62
CA ILE A 106 13.97 1.96 -4.60
C ILE A 106 14.52 1.73 -6.01
N GLY A 107 15.60 2.42 -6.40
CA GLY A 107 16.25 2.23 -7.71
C GLY A 107 16.69 0.79 -7.97
N ASN A 108 17.25 0.12 -6.95
CA ASN A 108 17.61 -1.30 -7.04
C ASN A 108 16.37 -2.19 -7.30
N LEU A 109 15.23 -1.90 -6.65
CA LEU A 109 13.98 -2.61 -6.90
C LEU A 109 13.49 -2.38 -8.34
N LEU A 110 13.59 -1.15 -8.86
CA LEU A 110 13.20 -0.83 -10.23
C LEU A 110 14.07 -1.57 -11.26
N GLU A 111 15.39 -1.61 -11.04
CA GLU A 111 16.32 -2.30 -11.91
C GLU A 111 16.09 -3.82 -11.93
N GLU A 112 15.91 -4.42 -10.75
CA GLU A 112 15.69 -5.86 -10.59
C GLU A 112 14.35 -6.31 -11.17
N LEU A 113 13.26 -5.63 -10.76
CA LEU A 113 11.89 -6.07 -11.01
C LEU A 113 11.34 -5.57 -12.36
N ARG A 114 11.85 -4.44 -12.85
CA ARG A 114 11.35 -3.76 -14.04
C ARG A 114 9.82 -3.70 -14.07
N PRO A 115 9.21 -3.09 -13.04
CA PRO A 115 7.74 -3.04 -12.94
C PRO A 115 7.16 -2.22 -14.10
N THR A 116 5.96 -2.54 -14.52
CA THR A 116 5.20 -1.74 -15.49
C THR A 116 4.19 -0.82 -14.80
N LEU A 117 3.93 -1.08 -13.51
CA LEU A 117 3.04 -0.29 -12.66
C LEU A 117 3.58 -0.28 -11.23
N ILE A 118 3.53 0.88 -10.59
CA ILE A 118 3.90 1.06 -9.18
C ILE A 118 2.71 1.65 -8.43
N PHE A 119 2.48 1.15 -7.21
CA PHE A 119 1.58 1.75 -6.23
C PHE A 119 2.38 2.34 -5.07
N THR A 120 2.07 3.58 -4.71
CA THR A 120 2.68 4.28 -3.57
C THR A 120 1.74 5.40 -3.06
N PHE A 121 2.21 6.23 -2.15
CA PHE A 121 1.49 7.41 -1.69
C PHE A 121 1.81 8.65 -2.53
N TYR A 122 0.85 9.57 -2.63
CA TYR A 122 1.06 10.85 -3.32
C TYR A 122 1.87 11.78 -2.40
N PRO A 123 3.07 12.22 -2.79
CA PRO A 123 3.91 13.06 -1.94
C PRO A 123 3.21 14.34 -1.51
N GLY A 124 3.21 14.63 -0.21
CA GLY A 124 2.58 15.82 0.38
C GLY A 124 1.06 15.70 0.63
N TYR A 125 0.43 14.60 0.23
CA TYR A 125 -1.03 14.46 0.32
C TYR A 125 -1.49 13.17 1.02
N SER A 126 -0.64 12.59 1.87
CA SER A 126 -0.91 11.28 2.49
C SER A 126 -0.87 11.27 4.02
N VAL A 127 -1.03 12.44 4.66
CA VAL A 127 -1.22 12.69 6.11
C VAL A 127 -0.01 12.33 6.98
N HIS A 128 0.63 11.18 6.75
CA HIS A 128 1.76 10.72 7.57
C HIS A 128 3.10 11.11 6.92
N PRO A 129 4.08 11.67 7.68
CA PRO A 129 5.37 12.05 7.10
C PRO A 129 6.10 10.91 6.39
N ASP A 130 6.05 9.68 6.94
CA ASP A 130 6.65 8.51 6.27
C ASP A 130 5.95 8.15 4.96
N HIS A 131 4.63 8.37 4.84
CA HIS A 131 3.90 8.17 3.58
C HIS A 131 4.40 9.14 2.51
N ASP A 132 4.48 10.42 2.86
CA ASP A 132 4.94 11.47 1.95
C ASP A 132 6.40 11.24 1.54
N ALA A 133 7.28 10.88 2.48
CA ALA A 133 8.69 10.59 2.22
C ALA A 133 8.87 9.34 1.34
N THR A 134 8.10 8.28 1.59
CA THR A 134 8.11 7.07 0.76
C THR A 134 7.66 7.37 -0.66
N GLY A 135 6.54 8.07 -0.82
CA GLY A 135 6.05 8.48 -2.14
C GLY A 135 7.07 9.32 -2.88
N ALA A 136 7.67 10.32 -2.19
CA ALA A 136 8.70 11.17 -2.79
C ALA A 136 9.95 10.39 -3.23
N ALA A 137 10.38 9.38 -2.46
CA ALA A 137 11.51 8.53 -2.84
C ALA A 137 11.20 7.70 -4.09
N VAL A 138 9.99 7.12 -4.18
CA VAL A 138 9.55 6.40 -5.38
C VAL A 138 9.56 7.31 -6.60
N ILE A 139 9.00 8.51 -6.50
CA ILE A 139 8.96 9.47 -7.60
C ILE A 139 10.36 9.84 -8.05
N ARG A 140 11.27 10.23 -7.15
CA ARG A 140 12.65 10.58 -7.49
C ARG A 140 13.40 9.40 -8.14
N ALA A 141 13.17 8.17 -7.67
CA ALA A 141 13.82 6.99 -8.26
C ALA A 141 13.32 6.74 -9.68
N VAL A 142 12.00 6.89 -9.94
CA VAL A 142 11.42 6.75 -11.28
C VAL A 142 11.86 7.89 -12.21
N GLU A 143 11.98 9.12 -11.72
CA GLU A 143 12.46 10.26 -12.50
C GLU A 143 13.87 10.06 -13.06
N LYS A 144 14.72 9.30 -12.38
CA LYS A 144 16.09 8.97 -12.82
C LYS A 144 16.12 8.01 -14.03
N LEU A 145 15.00 7.33 -14.32
CA LEU A 145 14.88 6.46 -15.49
C LEU A 145 14.63 7.29 -16.76
N PRO A 146 15.10 6.81 -17.95
CA PRO A 146 14.69 7.37 -19.23
C PRO A 146 13.16 7.44 -19.33
N ALA A 147 12.64 8.51 -19.93
CA ALA A 147 11.20 8.76 -19.95
C ALA A 147 10.37 7.63 -20.58
N ASP A 148 10.93 6.94 -21.57
CA ASP A 148 10.32 5.80 -22.27
C ASP A 148 10.42 4.47 -21.48
N GLU A 149 11.23 4.42 -20.41
CA GLU A 149 11.37 3.26 -19.53
C GLU A 149 10.60 3.41 -18.23
N ARG A 150 10.00 4.59 -17.96
CA ARG A 150 9.29 4.87 -16.71
C ARG A 150 8.02 4.03 -16.61
N PRO A 151 7.83 3.29 -15.49
CA PRO A 151 6.55 2.65 -15.21
C PRO A 151 5.46 3.68 -14.94
N LEU A 152 4.19 3.29 -15.09
CA LEU A 152 3.09 4.07 -14.53
C LEU A 152 3.20 4.08 -13.00
N VAL A 153 2.88 5.22 -12.38
CA VAL A 153 2.84 5.34 -10.92
C VAL A 153 1.44 5.79 -10.50
N TYR A 154 0.77 4.94 -9.75
CA TYR A 154 -0.53 5.22 -9.15
C TYR A 154 -0.33 5.54 -7.68
N CYS A 155 -0.72 6.75 -7.29
CA CYS A 155 -0.55 7.27 -5.96
C CYS A 155 -1.88 7.33 -5.21
N SER A 156 -1.87 6.96 -3.93
CA SER A 156 -3.00 7.19 -3.02
C SER A 156 -2.84 8.52 -2.30
N ALA A 157 -3.93 9.29 -2.20
CA ALA A 157 -3.97 10.57 -1.50
C ALA A 157 -5.24 10.67 -0.65
N PHE A 158 -5.11 11.14 0.59
CA PHE A 158 -6.24 11.24 1.53
C PHE A 158 -6.09 12.35 2.58
N SER A 159 -5.14 13.26 2.41
CA SER A 159 -5.03 14.46 3.26
C SER A 159 -6.20 15.41 3.00
N SER A 160 -6.54 16.24 3.99
CA SER A 160 -7.55 17.26 3.79
C SER A 160 -7.15 18.20 2.65
N GLY A 161 -8.06 18.45 1.71
CA GLY A 161 -7.83 19.38 0.60
C GLY A 161 -7.01 18.83 -0.58
N HIS A 162 -6.68 17.53 -0.60
CA HIS A 162 -5.89 16.97 -1.70
C HIS A 162 -6.58 17.15 -3.06
N GLU A 163 -7.91 16.93 -3.16
CA GLU A 163 -8.62 17.09 -4.44
C GLU A 163 -8.60 18.53 -4.98
N GLN A 164 -8.54 19.54 -4.09
CA GLN A 164 -8.40 20.94 -4.53
C GLN A 164 -7.01 21.22 -5.12
N ALA A 165 -5.99 20.51 -4.62
CA ALA A 165 -4.61 20.74 -5.03
C ALA A 165 -4.21 19.89 -6.25
N ILE A 166 -4.58 18.62 -6.28
CA ILE A 166 -4.14 17.66 -7.30
C ILE A 166 -5.26 17.15 -8.22
N GLY A 167 -6.48 17.67 -8.06
CA GLY A 167 -7.66 17.23 -8.81
C GLY A 167 -8.26 15.95 -8.23
N LYS A 168 -9.31 15.47 -8.88
CA LYS A 168 -9.97 14.20 -8.51
C LYS A 168 -9.14 13.01 -8.98
N ALA A 169 -9.31 11.88 -8.29
CA ALA A 169 -8.74 10.61 -8.73
C ALA A 169 -9.12 10.32 -10.20
N ASP A 170 -8.13 9.96 -10.99
CA ASP A 170 -8.32 9.58 -12.40
C ASP A 170 -8.41 8.05 -12.57
N ILE A 171 -8.04 7.28 -11.55
CA ILE A 171 -8.18 5.83 -11.47
C ILE A 171 -9.14 5.49 -10.35
N ILE A 172 -10.30 4.93 -10.69
CA ILE A 172 -11.33 4.48 -9.74
C ILE A 172 -11.67 3.03 -10.09
N ILE A 173 -11.42 2.12 -9.13
CA ILE A 173 -11.58 0.69 -9.30
C ILE A 173 -12.70 0.18 -8.39
N ASP A 174 -13.67 -0.51 -8.96
CA ASP A 174 -14.63 -1.32 -8.20
C ASP A 174 -13.98 -2.65 -7.84
N ALA A 175 -13.52 -2.75 -6.61
CA ALA A 175 -12.93 -3.93 -6.03
C ALA A 175 -13.93 -4.75 -5.18
N SER A 176 -15.23 -4.51 -5.34
CA SER A 176 -16.28 -5.15 -4.52
C SER A 176 -16.27 -6.68 -4.59
N SER A 177 -15.84 -7.26 -5.70
CA SER A 177 -15.71 -8.72 -5.87
C SER A 177 -14.56 -9.30 -5.04
N PHE A 178 -13.58 -8.47 -4.64
CA PHE A 178 -12.39 -8.85 -3.86
C PHE A 178 -12.46 -8.37 -2.41
N LEU A 179 -13.64 -7.95 -1.95
CA LEU A 179 -13.86 -7.61 -0.54
C LEU A 179 -13.48 -8.73 0.44
N PRO A 180 -13.69 -10.03 0.16
CA PRO A 180 -13.23 -11.08 1.06
C PRO A 180 -11.72 -11.04 1.30
N GLN A 181 -10.90 -10.86 0.25
CA GLN A 181 -9.44 -10.76 0.34
C GLN A 181 -9.03 -9.48 1.08
N LYS A 182 -9.63 -8.33 0.72
CA LYS A 182 -9.38 -7.05 1.40
C LYS A 182 -9.69 -7.11 2.89
N MET A 183 -10.83 -7.67 3.25
CA MET A 183 -11.21 -7.78 4.67
C MET A 183 -10.34 -8.77 5.44
N ALA A 184 -9.93 -9.88 4.82
CA ALA A 184 -8.99 -10.81 5.42
C ALA A 184 -7.62 -10.15 5.66
N SER A 185 -7.13 -9.38 4.70
CA SER A 185 -5.91 -8.58 4.82
C SER A 185 -6.01 -7.57 5.97
N ILE A 186 -7.07 -6.78 6.06
CA ILE A 186 -7.29 -5.83 7.17
C ILE A 186 -7.35 -6.57 8.52
N GLN A 187 -8.03 -7.72 8.58
CA GLN A 187 -8.18 -8.51 9.79
C GLN A 187 -6.89 -9.18 10.25
N ALA A 188 -5.91 -9.35 9.37
CA ALA A 188 -4.58 -9.84 9.73
C ALA A 188 -3.86 -8.88 10.69
N HIS A 189 -4.08 -7.57 10.57
CA HIS A 189 -3.43 -6.55 11.40
C HIS A 189 -4.08 -6.35 12.77
N ARG A 190 -4.17 -7.44 13.55
CA ARG A 190 -4.88 -7.52 14.85
C ARG A 190 -4.31 -6.61 15.92
N THR A 191 -3.02 -6.28 15.85
CA THR A 191 -2.43 -5.31 16.78
C THR A 191 -2.96 -3.90 16.56
N GLN A 192 -3.35 -3.55 15.32
CA GLN A 192 -3.71 -2.20 14.93
C GLN A 192 -5.23 -2.00 14.85
N PHE A 193 -5.97 -3.01 14.41
CA PHE A 193 -7.40 -2.91 14.13
C PHE A 193 -8.19 -4.03 14.78
N GLN A 194 -9.40 -3.69 15.23
CA GLN A 194 -10.39 -4.67 15.67
C GLN A 194 -11.38 -4.92 14.53
N ALA A 195 -11.53 -6.17 14.11
CA ALA A 195 -12.48 -6.54 13.07
C ALA A 195 -13.90 -6.06 13.39
N ALA A 196 -14.31 -6.13 14.68
CA ALA A 196 -15.63 -5.67 15.13
C ALA A 196 -15.84 -4.16 14.95
N GLU A 197 -14.79 -3.34 15.06
CA GLU A 197 -14.88 -1.89 14.85
C GLU A 197 -15.02 -1.53 13.36
N LEU A 198 -14.47 -2.35 12.48
CA LEU A 198 -14.48 -2.09 11.05
C LEU A 198 -15.78 -2.53 10.37
N VAL A 199 -16.28 -3.70 10.73
CA VAL A 199 -17.42 -4.34 10.07
C VAL A 199 -18.68 -4.33 10.96
N GLY A 200 -18.50 -4.24 12.29
CA GLY A 200 -19.60 -4.39 13.25
C GLY A 200 -20.26 -5.76 13.10
N ASN A 201 -21.60 -5.79 13.15
CA ASN A 201 -22.41 -6.99 12.93
C ASN A 201 -22.86 -7.12 11.46
N GLN A 202 -22.20 -6.43 10.52
CA GLN A 202 -22.61 -6.41 9.12
C GLN A 202 -21.99 -7.56 8.33
N GLU A 203 -22.77 -8.11 7.41
CA GLU A 203 -22.23 -9.07 6.44
C GLU A 203 -21.30 -8.40 5.43
N LEU A 204 -20.26 -9.08 4.99
CA LEU A 204 -19.28 -8.58 4.01
C LEU A 204 -19.94 -8.11 2.70
N ASN A 205 -21.04 -8.73 2.31
CA ASN A 205 -21.79 -8.37 1.12
C ASN A 205 -22.80 -7.23 1.31
N SER A 206 -22.89 -6.66 2.53
CA SER A 206 -23.82 -5.56 2.79
C SER A 206 -23.49 -4.34 1.92
N LYS A 207 -24.53 -3.56 1.58
CA LYS A 207 -24.36 -2.31 0.83
C LYS A 207 -23.41 -1.33 1.53
N GLU A 208 -23.42 -1.32 2.86
CA GLU A 208 -22.58 -0.43 3.67
C GLU A 208 -21.09 -0.80 3.54
N ILE A 209 -20.77 -2.09 3.65
CA ILE A 209 -19.39 -2.57 3.50
C ILE A 209 -18.87 -2.31 2.08
N LYS A 210 -19.68 -2.61 1.07
CA LYS A 210 -19.33 -2.31 -0.33
C LYS A 210 -19.09 -0.81 -0.54
N ARG A 211 -19.95 0.05 0.02
CA ARG A 211 -19.79 1.51 -0.06
C ARG A 211 -18.51 1.99 0.60
N ARG A 212 -18.11 1.39 1.73
CA ARG A 212 -16.96 1.82 2.53
C ARG A 212 -15.63 1.27 2.00
N PHE A 213 -15.60 0.05 1.53
CA PHE A 213 -14.37 -0.68 1.21
C PHE A 213 -14.30 -1.19 -0.24
N GLY A 214 -15.38 -1.13 -0.99
CA GLY A 214 -15.48 -1.74 -2.32
C GLY A 214 -14.87 -0.89 -3.44
N THR A 215 -14.49 0.36 -3.17
CA THR A 215 -13.90 1.25 -4.18
C THR A 215 -12.51 1.66 -3.73
N GLU A 216 -11.55 1.55 -4.65
CA GLU A 216 -10.18 2.01 -4.46
C GLU A 216 -9.86 3.09 -5.50
N SER A 217 -9.25 4.20 -5.06
CA SER A 217 -9.04 5.38 -5.89
C SER A 217 -7.59 5.81 -5.87
N PHE A 218 -7.07 6.14 -7.06
CA PHE A 218 -5.68 6.55 -7.22
C PHE A 218 -5.57 7.72 -8.18
N TRP A 219 -4.44 8.41 -8.12
CA TRP A 219 -4.00 9.48 -8.99
C TRP A 219 -2.78 9.00 -9.78
N THR A 220 -2.85 9.09 -11.09
CA THR A 220 -1.67 8.87 -11.92
C THR A 220 -0.67 10.00 -11.70
N TYR A 221 0.52 9.68 -11.18
CA TYR A 221 1.58 10.68 -11.06
C TYR A 221 2.10 11.06 -12.45
N ARG A 222 2.15 12.36 -12.72
CA ARG A 222 2.60 12.91 -14.00
C ARG A 222 3.98 13.50 -13.83
N PHE A 223 4.95 12.90 -14.50
CA PHE A 223 6.31 13.42 -14.57
C PHE A 223 6.35 14.59 -15.57
N GLU A 224 7.06 15.67 -15.19
CA GLU A 224 7.30 16.81 -16.05
C GLU A 224 8.31 16.51 -17.17
#